data_c2aa84ed8a7e124efedcc7b79a9692f1
#
_entry.id   c2aa84ed8a7e124efedcc7b79a9692f1
#
_cell.length_a   1.000
_cell.length_b   1.000
_cell.length_c   1.000
_cell.angle_alpha   90.00
_cell.angle_beta   90.00
_cell.angle_gamma   90.00
#
_symmetry.space_group_name_H-M   'P 1'
#
loop_
_entity.id
_entity.type
_entity.pdbx_description
1 polymer ?
#
loop_
_entity_poly.entity_id
_entity_poly.type
_entity_poly.pdbx_seq_one_letter_code
_entity_poly.pdbx_strand_id
1 'polypeptide(L)'
;MNGDVTYKVLGNGDVLATSVAAAGTKVSCPVTVPSSAIYKLEVVLSNSVGDSPKSDMTVYIGKDSPLAVNNLKVVRTGDVNTVSWNSPTGTKNGGYMNVDDLRYKIVRMPDNVQVATNHADSVFSDTFTTEELALYYYVVTPYNDGIEGEPASSNSVSVGDALLPPYSQDFTEKNSLGLFTVVDVNNDNKTWTYSNGTVRYAYHMKNNADDWLITPPLKLKKGYMYEFSFDTYVLSARSEEKMEIKMGTAATVEAMNTVIMEERTYTNTRTSPK
;
A
#
# COMPACT_ATOMS: atom_id res chain seq x y z
N MET A 1 -36.04 -40.63 0.43
CA MET A 1 -35.27 -41.89 0.48
C MET A 1 -35.26 -42.34 1.92
N ASN A 2 -35.70 -43.54 2.21
CA ASN A 2 -35.61 -44.17 3.54
C ASN A 2 -34.45 -45.18 3.44
N GLY A 3 -33.52 -45.18 4.40
CA GLY A 3 -32.38 -46.10 4.45
C GLY A 3 -31.04 -45.42 4.35
N ASP A 4 -29.99 -46.22 4.39
CA ASP A 4 -28.59 -45.73 4.29
C ASP A 4 -28.23 -45.39 2.86
N VAL A 5 -27.39 -44.38 2.70
CA VAL A 5 -26.87 -43.87 1.42
C VAL A 5 -25.35 -43.86 1.48
N THR A 6 -24.72 -44.44 0.48
CA THR A 6 -23.27 -44.24 0.30
C THR A 6 -23.00 -42.87 -0.30
N TYR A 7 -22.08 -42.12 0.27
CA TYR A 7 -21.60 -40.87 -0.34
C TYR A 7 -20.13 -41.02 -0.74
N LYS A 8 -19.80 -40.38 -1.86
CA LYS A 8 -18.43 -40.23 -2.37
C LYS A 8 -18.12 -38.75 -2.51
N VAL A 9 -16.97 -38.36 -1.98
CA VAL A 9 -16.40 -37.04 -2.20
C VAL A 9 -15.25 -37.16 -3.16
N LEU A 10 -15.32 -36.46 -4.29
CA LEU A 10 -14.26 -36.42 -5.28
C LEU A 10 -13.60 -35.05 -5.30
N GLY A 11 -12.30 -35.04 -5.59
CA GLY A 11 -11.53 -33.81 -5.85
C GLY A 11 -10.83 -33.93 -7.20
N ASN A 12 -11.16 -33.06 -8.13
CA ASN A 12 -10.69 -33.11 -9.54
C ASN A 12 -10.90 -34.45 -10.23
N GLY A 13 -11.96 -35.19 -9.83
CA GLY A 13 -12.32 -36.51 -10.37
C GLY A 13 -11.79 -37.68 -9.54
N ASP A 14 -10.80 -37.51 -8.68
CA ASP A 14 -10.29 -38.55 -7.80
C ASP A 14 -11.13 -38.71 -6.52
N VAL A 15 -11.34 -39.94 -6.07
CA VAL A 15 -12.09 -40.21 -4.85
C VAL A 15 -11.25 -39.85 -3.64
N LEU A 16 -11.66 -38.82 -2.89
CA LEU A 16 -11.01 -38.39 -1.65
C LEU A 16 -11.58 -39.11 -0.41
N ALA A 17 -12.87 -39.42 -0.43
CA ALA A 17 -13.54 -40.12 0.68
C ALA A 17 -14.78 -40.90 0.17
N THR A 18 -15.06 -42.02 0.85
CA THR A 18 -16.30 -42.80 0.67
C THR A 18 -16.77 -43.28 2.04
N SER A 19 -18.05 -43.10 2.35
CA SER A 19 -18.64 -43.64 3.57
C SER A 19 -20.16 -43.75 3.44
N VAL A 20 -20.83 -44.20 4.47
CA VAL A 20 -22.26 -44.44 4.51
C VAL A 20 -22.91 -43.55 5.60
N ALA A 21 -24.07 -43.01 5.32
CA ALA A 21 -24.85 -42.25 6.27
C ALA A 21 -26.35 -42.50 6.08
N ALA A 22 -27.15 -42.34 7.14
CA ALA A 22 -28.61 -42.41 7.03
C ALA A 22 -29.16 -41.25 6.18
N ALA A 23 -30.14 -41.54 5.36
CA ALA A 23 -30.77 -40.53 4.51
C ALA A 23 -31.33 -39.36 5.36
N GLY A 24 -31.08 -38.12 4.89
CA GLY A 24 -31.54 -36.90 5.58
C GLY A 24 -30.63 -36.41 6.73
N THR A 25 -29.49 -37.07 7.00
CA THR A 25 -28.53 -36.63 8.01
C THR A 25 -27.50 -35.65 7.45
N LYS A 26 -27.06 -34.68 8.27
CA LYS A 26 -25.95 -33.83 7.98
C LYS A 26 -24.65 -34.59 8.27
N VAL A 27 -23.77 -34.68 7.26
CA VAL A 27 -22.48 -35.37 7.38
C VAL A 27 -21.34 -34.37 7.32
N SER A 28 -20.34 -34.53 8.21
CA SER A 28 -19.06 -33.85 8.13
C SER A 28 -18.01 -34.89 7.73
N CYS A 29 -17.36 -34.68 6.61
CA CYS A 29 -16.39 -35.61 6.04
C CYS A 29 -15.05 -34.89 5.88
N PRO A 30 -14.04 -35.20 6.71
CA PRO A 30 -12.69 -34.70 6.49
C PRO A 30 -12.10 -35.34 5.23
N VAL A 31 -11.48 -34.53 4.39
CA VAL A 31 -10.78 -34.98 3.19
C VAL A 31 -9.34 -34.51 3.23
N THR A 32 -8.43 -35.32 2.71
CA THR A 32 -7.01 -34.98 2.55
C THR A 32 -6.72 -34.86 1.07
N VAL A 33 -6.01 -33.82 0.69
CA VAL A 33 -5.56 -33.59 -0.67
C VAL A 33 -4.05 -33.74 -0.79
N PRO A 34 -3.51 -34.15 -1.94
CA PRO A 34 -2.07 -34.42 -2.10
C PRO A 34 -1.22 -33.16 -2.15
N SER A 35 -1.80 -32.00 -2.51
CA SER A 35 -1.09 -30.72 -2.61
C SER A 35 -2.04 -29.55 -2.44
N SER A 36 -1.49 -28.39 -2.10
CA SER A 36 -2.24 -27.13 -2.07
C SER A 36 -2.58 -26.71 -3.52
N ALA A 37 -3.86 -26.63 -3.84
CA ALA A 37 -4.34 -26.27 -5.17
C ALA A 37 -5.84 -25.91 -5.17
N ILE A 38 -6.33 -25.44 -6.30
CA ILE A 38 -7.75 -25.30 -6.57
C ILE A 38 -8.32 -26.70 -6.88
N TYR A 39 -9.33 -27.09 -6.12
CA TYR A 39 -10.06 -28.35 -6.32
C TYR A 39 -11.50 -28.09 -6.73
N LYS A 40 -11.96 -28.80 -7.74
CA LYS A 40 -13.38 -29.02 -7.96
C LYS A 40 -13.80 -30.19 -7.09
N LEU A 41 -14.48 -29.90 -5.97
CA LEU A 41 -15.06 -30.93 -5.11
C LEU A 41 -16.42 -31.32 -5.67
N GLU A 42 -16.68 -32.62 -5.78
CA GLU A 42 -17.96 -33.18 -6.21
C GLU A 42 -18.47 -34.18 -5.17
N VAL A 43 -19.75 -34.18 -4.90
CA VAL A 43 -20.39 -35.16 -4.03
C VAL A 43 -21.41 -35.95 -4.86
N VAL A 44 -21.36 -37.29 -4.73
CA VAL A 44 -22.30 -38.23 -5.32
C VAL A 44 -22.88 -39.09 -4.21
N LEU A 45 -24.18 -39.23 -4.21
CA LEU A 45 -24.91 -40.14 -3.33
C LEU A 45 -25.36 -41.36 -4.12
N SER A 46 -25.17 -42.55 -3.55
CA SER A 46 -25.51 -43.83 -4.18
C SER A 46 -26.37 -44.68 -3.27
N ASN A 47 -27.36 -45.38 -3.82
CA ASN A 47 -28.14 -46.40 -3.15
C ASN A 47 -28.46 -47.56 -4.11
N SER A 48 -29.34 -48.47 -3.73
CA SER A 48 -29.76 -49.62 -4.55
C SER A 48 -30.47 -49.25 -5.87
N VAL A 49 -30.92 -48.01 -6.03
CA VAL A 49 -31.61 -47.51 -7.22
C VAL A 49 -30.63 -46.87 -8.24
N GLY A 50 -29.49 -46.37 -7.73
CA GLY A 50 -28.48 -45.75 -8.57
C GLY A 50 -27.81 -44.52 -7.93
N ASP A 51 -27.08 -43.75 -8.76
CA ASP A 51 -26.34 -42.55 -8.33
C ASP A 51 -27.21 -41.29 -8.48
N SER A 52 -27.01 -40.33 -7.57
CA SER A 52 -27.58 -38.99 -7.66
C SER A 52 -26.85 -38.16 -8.72
N PRO A 53 -27.45 -37.07 -9.23
CA PRO A 53 -26.70 -36.02 -9.86
C PRO A 53 -25.56 -35.56 -8.94
N LYS A 54 -24.44 -35.15 -9.52
CA LYS A 54 -23.32 -34.58 -8.79
C LYS A 54 -23.67 -33.18 -8.29
N SER A 55 -23.33 -32.89 -7.03
CA SER A 55 -23.28 -31.53 -6.51
C SER A 55 -21.81 -31.13 -6.40
N ASP A 56 -21.45 -29.96 -6.89
CA ASP A 56 -20.05 -29.52 -6.94
C ASP A 56 -19.82 -28.11 -6.40
N MET A 57 -18.57 -27.86 -6.01
CA MET A 57 -18.03 -26.54 -5.66
C MET A 57 -16.56 -26.48 -6.02
N THR A 58 -16.07 -25.28 -6.34
CA THR A 58 -14.65 -25.00 -6.54
C THR A 58 -14.11 -24.26 -5.34
N VAL A 59 -12.99 -24.75 -4.78
CA VAL A 59 -12.37 -24.18 -3.57
C VAL A 59 -10.86 -24.40 -3.64
N TYR A 60 -10.10 -23.44 -3.11
CA TYR A 60 -8.68 -23.67 -2.86
C TYR A 60 -8.50 -24.41 -1.53
N ILE A 61 -7.73 -25.50 -1.55
CA ILE A 61 -7.43 -26.31 -0.36
C ILE A 61 -5.93 -26.33 -0.12
N GLY A 62 -5.52 -26.04 1.11
CA GLY A 62 -4.13 -26.08 1.53
C GLY A 62 -3.57 -24.69 1.86
N LYS A 63 -2.26 -24.64 2.10
CA LYS A 63 -1.51 -23.42 2.39
C LYS A 63 -1.49 -22.52 1.16
N ASP A 64 -1.67 -21.21 1.35
CA ASP A 64 -1.78 -20.25 0.27
C ASP A 64 -0.98 -18.98 0.58
N SER A 65 -0.66 -18.23 -0.46
CA SER A 65 0.12 -16.99 -0.40
C SER A 65 -0.64 -15.90 0.35
N PRO A 66 -0.07 -15.28 1.40
CA PRO A 66 -0.70 -14.15 2.08
C PRO A 66 -0.97 -12.98 1.12
N LEU A 67 -2.07 -12.27 1.32
CA LEU A 67 -2.32 -10.99 0.69
C LEU A 67 -1.29 -9.95 1.15
N ALA A 68 -1.17 -8.84 0.43
CA ALA A 68 -0.33 -7.72 0.83
C ALA A 68 -0.75 -7.15 2.20
N VAL A 69 0.22 -6.57 2.91
CA VAL A 69 -0.07 -5.79 4.11
C VAL A 69 -0.86 -4.52 3.74
N ASN A 70 -1.65 -4.01 4.67
CA ASN A 70 -2.47 -2.81 4.49
C ASN A 70 -1.96 -1.65 5.35
N ASN A 71 -2.29 -0.41 4.96
CA ASN A 71 -1.93 0.82 5.68
C ASN A 71 -0.42 0.93 5.97
N LEU A 72 0.39 0.42 5.04
CA LEU A 72 1.84 0.50 5.15
C LEU A 72 2.30 1.94 5.03
N LYS A 73 2.98 2.42 6.07
CA LYS A 73 3.53 3.76 6.12
C LYS A 73 4.88 3.80 6.80
N VAL A 74 5.69 4.80 6.45
CA VAL A 74 6.91 5.16 7.16
C VAL A 74 6.80 6.59 7.69
N VAL A 75 7.29 6.80 8.92
CA VAL A 75 7.44 8.11 9.55
C VAL A 75 8.87 8.23 10.05
N ARG A 76 9.54 9.35 9.70
CA ARG A 76 10.89 9.65 10.17
C ARG A 76 10.86 10.61 11.35
N THR A 77 11.57 10.24 12.42
CA THR A 77 11.80 11.11 13.59
C THR A 77 13.28 11.04 13.96
N GLY A 78 13.98 12.17 13.81
CA GLY A 78 15.44 12.18 13.90
C GLY A 78 16.06 11.22 12.87
N ASP A 79 16.86 10.27 13.33
CA ASP A 79 17.53 9.30 12.49
C ASP A 79 16.77 7.97 12.38
N VAL A 80 15.58 7.87 12.97
CA VAL A 80 14.78 6.64 13.01
C VAL A 80 13.62 6.73 12.01
N ASN A 81 13.53 5.76 11.13
CA ASN A 81 12.38 5.49 10.27
C ASN A 81 11.51 4.42 10.93
N THR A 82 10.32 4.79 11.37
CA THR A 82 9.34 3.85 11.92
C THR A 82 8.40 3.41 10.81
N VAL A 83 8.48 2.16 10.42
CA VAL A 83 7.62 1.51 9.43
C VAL A 83 6.51 0.77 10.14
N SER A 84 5.25 0.98 9.76
CA SER A 84 4.11 0.32 10.39
C SER A 84 3.08 -0.09 9.35
N TRP A 85 2.36 -1.17 9.62
CA TRP A 85 1.33 -1.74 8.74
C TRP A 85 0.28 -2.52 9.49
N ASN A 86 -0.78 -2.90 8.79
CA ASN A 86 -1.73 -3.89 9.26
C ASN A 86 -1.44 -5.23 8.57
N SER A 87 -1.42 -6.30 9.35
CA SER A 87 -1.22 -7.67 8.85
C SER A 87 -2.29 -8.07 7.85
N PRO A 88 -1.96 -8.92 6.86
CA PRO A 88 -2.96 -9.47 5.95
C PRO A 88 -3.97 -10.31 6.72
N THR A 89 -5.25 -10.21 6.32
CA THR A 89 -6.36 -10.95 6.95
C THR A 89 -6.82 -12.14 6.10
N GLY A 90 -6.13 -12.43 5.01
CA GLY A 90 -6.46 -13.52 4.10
C GLY A 90 -5.33 -13.86 3.15
N THR A 91 -5.63 -14.77 2.24
CA THR A 91 -4.71 -15.30 1.24
C THR A 91 -5.25 -15.08 -0.18
N LYS A 92 -4.39 -15.22 -1.17
CA LYS A 92 -4.67 -14.93 -2.58
C LYS A 92 -5.85 -15.72 -3.14
N ASN A 93 -5.97 -17.00 -2.77
CA ASN A 93 -7.01 -17.87 -3.29
C ASN A 93 -8.03 -18.31 -2.21
N GLY A 94 -7.96 -17.73 -1.00
CA GLY A 94 -8.82 -18.10 0.12
C GLY A 94 -8.41 -19.40 0.81
N GLY A 95 -7.15 -19.84 0.64
CA GLY A 95 -6.58 -21.00 1.30
C GLY A 95 -6.16 -20.73 2.74
N TYR A 96 -5.49 -21.69 3.35
CA TYR A 96 -5.08 -21.65 4.75
C TYR A 96 -3.83 -20.78 4.96
N MET A 97 -3.87 -19.97 6.00
CA MET A 97 -2.75 -19.21 6.54
C MET A 97 -2.75 -19.33 8.08
N ASN A 98 -1.62 -19.71 8.66
CA ASN A 98 -1.45 -19.66 10.12
C ASN A 98 -1.02 -18.26 10.55
N VAL A 99 -1.89 -17.52 11.20
CA VAL A 99 -1.64 -16.09 11.57
C VAL A 99 -0.48 -15.98 12.56
N ASP A 100 -0.28 -16.98 13.43
CA ASP A 100 0.78 -16.97 14.45
C ASP A 100 2.18 -17.17 13.84
N ASP A 101 2.25 -17.79 12.65
CA ASP A 101 3.48 -18.02 11.89
C ASP A 101 3.71 -16.97 10.78
N LEU A 102 2.90 -15.93 10.75
CA LEU A 102 3.07 -14.86 9.79
C LEU A 102 4.35 -14.06 10.09
N ARG A 103 5.18 -13.85 9.09
CA ARG A 103 6.45 -13.14 9.18
C ARG A 103 6.58 -12.15 8.01
N TYR A 104 7.53 -11.24 8.14
CA TYR A 104 7.75 -10.19 7.17
C TYR A 104 9.21 -10.08 6.74
N LYS A 105 9.41 -9.93 5.45
CA LYS A 105 10.66 -9.47 4.84
C LYS A 105 10.51 -7.98 4.57
N ILE A 106 11.49 -7.18 4.98
CA ILE A 106 11.47 -5.72 4.83
C ILE A 106 12.71 -5.31 4.05
N VAL A 107 12.48 -4.61 2.94
CA VAL A 107 13.54 -4.08 2.07
C VAL A 107 13.43 -2.57 2.02
N ARG A 108 14.53 -1.88 2.29
CA ARG A 108 14.65 -0.44 2.13
C ARG A 108 15.01 -0.10 0.69
N MET A 109 14.37 0.88 0.14
CA MET A 109 14.58 1.37 -1.21
C MET A 109 14.93 2.87 -1.18
N PRO A 110 15.73 3.41 -2.13
CA PRO A 110 16.16 2.77 -3.38
C PRO A 110 17.45 1.94 -3.27
N ASP A 111 18.11 1.91 -2.12
CA ASP A 111 19.39 1.21 -1.94
C ASP A 111 19.28 -0.33 -1.95
N ASN A 112 18.06 -0.85 -2.00
CA ASN A 112 17.74 -2.27 -2.06
C ASN A 112 18.34 -3.09 -0.90
N VAL A 113 18.42 -2.50 0.28
CA VAL A 113 18.95 -3.16 1.47
C VAL A 113 17.85 -3.94 2.18
N GLN A 114 18.01 -5.25 2.34
CA GLN A 114 17.13 -6.04 3.19
C GLN A 114 17.44 -5.72 4.66
N VAL A 115 16.57 -4.94 5.30
CA VAL A 115 16.75 -4.46 6.69
C VAL A 115 16.16 -5.41 7.72
N ALA A 116 15.25 -6.28 7.31
CA ALA A 116 14.73 -7.34 8.16
C ALA A 116 14.30 -8.57 7.34
N THR A 117 14.45 -9.73 7.96
CA THR A 117 13.88 -11.01 7.54
C THR A 117 13.31 -11.70 8.76
N ASN A 118 12.29 -12.53 8.61
CA ASN A 118 11.64 -13.25 9.69
C ASN A 118 11.11 -12.32 10.83
N HIS A 119 10.75 -11.07 10.49
CA HIS A 119 10.20 -10.12 11.45
C HIS A 119 8.75 -10.50 11.81
N ALA A 120 8.39 -10.49 13.08
CA ALA A 120 7.09 -10.97 13.54
C ALA A 120 6.06 -9.86 13.76
N ASP A 121 6.53 -8.66 14.14
CA ASP A 121 5.66 -7.56 14.50
C ASP A 121 5.19 -6.76 13.27
N SER A 122 4.14 -5.98 13.42
CA SER A 122 3.62 -5.07 12.40
C SER A 122 4.23 -3.64 12.49
N VAL A 123 5.30 -3.49 13.25
CA VAL A 123 6.09 -2.26 13.37
C VAL A 123 7.57 -2.61 13.34
N PHE A 124 8.33 -1.85 12.55
CA PHE A 124 9.78 -2.00 12.41
C PHE A 124 10.45 -0.64 12.49
N SER A 125 11.60 -0.56 13.16
CA SER A 125 12.40 0.67 13.25
C SER A 125 13.74 0.48 12.57
N ASP A 126 14.04 1.33 11.59
CA ASP A 126 15.31 1.38 10.89
C ASP A 126 16.02 2.70 11.21
N THR A 127 17.19 2.58 11.85
CA THR A 127 18.00 3.74 12.22
C THR A 127 19.16 3.86 11.25
N PHE A 128 19.12 4.86 10.39
CA PHE A 128 20.24 5.15 9.49
C PHE A 128 20.25 6.61 9.04
N THR A 129 21.42 7.05 8.60
CA THR A 129 21.66 8.35 8.00
C THR A 129 22.49 8.19 6.74
N THR A 130 22.49 9.20 5.88
CA THR A 130 23.34 9.32 4.71
C THR A 130 23.70 10.80 4.52
N GLU A 131 24.87 11.09 3.93
CA GLU A 131 25.27 12.46 3.60
C GLU A 131 24.46 13.01 2.43
N GLU A 132 24.17 12.17 1.44
CA GLU A 132 23.38 12.54 0.28
C GLU A 132 21.89 12.47 0.61
N LEU A 133 21.19 13.58 0.38
CA LEU A 133 19.74 13.65 0.58
C LEU A 133 19.02 12.85 -0.51
N ALA A 134 18.24 11.86 -0.10
CA ALA A 134 17.42 11.04 -0.99
C ALA A 134 16.09 10.67 -0.34
N LEU A 135 15.11 10.29 -1.16
CA LEU A 135 13.85 9.71 -0.69
C LEU A 135 14.00 8.20 -0.52
N TYR A 136 13.63 7.72 0.66
CA TYR A 136 13.62 6.31 1.00
C TYR A 136 12.20 5.84 1.29
N TYR A 137 11.90 4.60 0.90
CA TYR A 137 10.66 3.92 1.21
C TYR A 137 10.93 2.45 1.53
N TYR A 138 9.94 1.75 2.03
CA TYR A 138 10.08 0.35 2.44
C TYR A 138 9.09 -0.53 1.69
N VAL A 139 9.59 -1.68 1.26
CA VAL A 139 8.77 -2.76 0.69
C VAL A 139 8.65 -3.84 1.75
N VAL A 140 7.42 -4.14 2.15
CA VAL A 140 7.11 -5.19 3.11
C VAL A 140 6.42 -6.35 2.39
N THR A 141 7.02 -7.54 2.49
CA THR A 141 6.48 -8.77 1.92
C THR A 141 6.13 -9.71 3.05
N PRO A 142 4.86 -10.03 3.28
CA PRO A 142 4.46 -11.06 4.23
C PRO A 142 4.83 -12.44 3.71
N TYR A 143 5.11 -13.38 4.60
CA TYR A 143 5.23 -14.79 4.25
C TYR A 143 4.74 -15.67 5.40
N ASN A 144 4.26 -16.85 5.06
CA ASN A 144 3.73 -17.82 5.98
C ASN A 144 4.20 -19.22 5.57
N ASP A 145 4.81 -19.96 6.48
CA ASP A 145 5.37 -21.30 6.21
C ASP A 145 6.26 -21.36 4.94
N GLY A 146 7.06 -20.32 4.71
CA GLY A 146 7.96 -20.23 3.56
C GLY A 146 7.29 -19.82 2.23
N ILE A 147 5.98 -19.59 2.22
CA ILE A 147 5.26 -19.09 1.04
C ILE A 147 5.22 -17.55 1.11
N GLU A 148 5.87 -16.89 0.15
CA GLU A 148 5.84 -15.43 0.05
C GLU A 148 4.47 -14.94 -0.43
N GLY A 149 4.01 -13.85 0.21
CA GLY A 149 2.81 -13.11 -0.14
C GLY A 149 3.07 -11.98 -1.14
N GLU A 150 2.07 -11.14 -1.32
CA GLU A 150 2.15 -9.97 -2.19
C GLU A 150 2.90 -8.84 -1.48
N PRO A 151 3.90 -8.19 -2.12
CA PRO A 151 4.60 -7.06 -1.53
C PRO A 151 3.72 -5.79 -1.52
N ALA A 152 3.95 -4.93 -0.53
CA ALA A 152 3.41 -3.57 -0.50
C ALA A 152 4.54 -2.56 -0.31
N SER A 153 4.34 -1.32 -0.80
CA SER A 153 5.29 -0.22 -0.64
C SER A 153 4.71 0.86 0.27
N SER A 154 5.56 1.46 1.11
CA SER A 154 5.20 2.62 1.94
C SER A 154 5.21 3.92 1.13
N ASN A 155 4.77 5.01 1.76
CA ASN A 155 5.17 6.37 1.37
C ASN A 155 6.70 6.52 1.49
N SER A 156 7.23 7.63 0.94
CA SER A 156 8.64 7.98 1.06
C SER A 156 8.90 8.97 2.20
N VAL A 157 10.12 8.95 2.74
CA VAL A 157 10.67 9.95 3.66
C VAL A 157 12.05 10.41 3.19
N SER A 158 12.37 11.68 3.42
CA SER A 158 13.69 12.23 3.14
C SER A 158 14.70 11.76 4.18
N VAL A 159 15.83 11.22 3.73
CA VAL A 159 16.97 10.85 4.58
C VAL A 159 18.23 11.47 4.00
N GLY A 160 19.07 12.02 4.85
CA GLY A 160 20.30 12.73 4.50
C GLY A 160 20.33 14.15 5.04
N ASP A 161 21.40 14.86 4.74
CA ASP A 161 21.60 16.22 5.22
C ASP A 161 20.57 17.18 4.59
N ALA A 162 19.99 18.04 5.41
CA ALA A 162 19.12 19.10 4.93
C ALA A 162 19.88 20.10 4.03
N LEU A 163 19.25 20.52 2.95
CA LEU A 163 19.83 21.42 1.96
C LEU A 163 20.07 22.83 2.58
N LEU A 164 21.15 23.45 2.18
CA LEU A 164 21.50 24.81 2.62
C LEU A 164 20.87 25.84 1.67
N PRO A 165 20.24 26.92 2.21
CA PRO A 165 19.90 28.09 1.38
C PRO A 165 21.13 28.78 0.81
N PRO A 166 21.04 29.39 -0.40
CA PRO A 166 19.85 29.45 -1.24
C PRO A 166 19.59 28.11 -1.96
N TYR A 167 18.33 27.68 -1.98
CA TYR A 167 17.85 26.52 -2.71
C TYR A 167 16.86 26.97 -3.77
N SER A 168 16.96 26.44 -4.99
CA SER A 168 16.07 26.75 -6.08
C SER A 168 15.71 25.47 -6.84
N GLN A 169 14.44 25.35 -7.25
CA GLN A 169 13.97 24.29 -8.11
C GLN A 169 13.04 24.88 -9.18
N ASP A 170 13.41 24.73 -10.43
CA ASP A 170 12.69 25.29 -11.59
C ASP A 170 11.75 24.28 -12.26
N PHE A 171 11.78 23.02 -11.85
CA PHE A 171 10.97 21.93 -12.38
C PHE A 171 11.13 21.66 -13.88
N THR A 172 12.25 22.05 -14.49
CA THR A 172 12.49 21.81 -15.91
C THR A 172 12.74 20.34 -16.23
N GLU A 173 13.35 19.62 -15.30
CA GLU A 173 13.69 18.22 -15.47
C GLU A 173 12.58 17.27 -14.97
N LYS A 174 12.40 16.16 -15.68
CA LYS A 174 11.34 15.17 -15.37
C LYS A 174 11.44 14.60 -13.94
N ASN A 175 12.62 14.50 -13.39
CA ASN A 175 12.88 14.00 -12.03
C ASN A 175 12.95 15.10 -10.96
N SER A 176 12.55 16.33 -11.29
CA SER A 176 12.60 17.50 -10.38
C SER A 176 11.83 17.30 -9.08
N LEU A 177 10.80 16.44 -9.09
CA LEU A 177 10.04 16.07 -7.89
C LEU A 177 10.75 15.00 -7.02
N GLY A 178 11.90 14.47 -7.45
CA GLY A 178 12.54 13.33 -6.81
C GLY A 178 12.99 13.54 -5.35
N LEU A 179 13.07 14.79 -4.87
CA LEU A 179 13.33 15.12 -3.45
C LEU A 179 12.12 15.71 -2.72
N PHE A 180 11.01 15.96 -3.44
CA PHE A 180 9.79 16.48 -2.85
C PHE A 180 8.92 15.35 -2.31
N THR A 181 8.24 15.59 -1.20
CA THR A 181 7.20 14.69 -0.72
C THR A 181 5.84 15.16 -1.23
N VAL A 182 5.14 14.28 -1.92
CA VAL A 182 3.77 14.53 -2.40
C VAL A 182 2.82 13.72 -1.54
N VAL A 183 1.79 14.35 -1.00
CA VAL A 183 0.76 13.70 -0.17
C VAL A 183 -0.62 14.00 -0.76
N ASP A 184 -1.36 12.96 -1.07
CA ASP A 184 -2.77 12.96 -1.46
C ASP A 184 -3.58 12.54 -0.21
N VAL A 185 -4.09 13.52 0.55
CA VAL A 185 -4.74 13.27 1.85
C VAL A 185 -6.12 12.63 1.66
N ASN A 186 -6.86 13.07 0.65
CA ASN A 186 -8.21 12.59 0.37
C ASN A 186 -8.23 11.28 -0.44
N ASN A 187 -7.06 10.79 -0.90
CA ASN A 187 -6.86 9.54 -1.64
C ASN A 187 -7.71 9.45 -2.92
N ASP A 188 -7.86 10.56 -3.62
CA ASP A 188 -8.66 10.58 -4.85
C ASP A 188 -7.83 10.37 -6.14
N ASN A 189 -6.53 10.12 -5.99
CA ASN A 189 -5.55 9.93 -7.05
C ASN A 189 -5.37 11.15 -7.97
N LYS A 190 -5.70 12.35 -7.49
CA LYS A 190 -5.38 13.62 -8.12
C LYS A 190 -4.44 14.39 -7.21
N THR A 191 -3.20 14.50 -7.57
CA THR A 191 -2.19 15.16 -6.75
C THR A 191 -1.14 15.84 -7.62
N TRP A 192 -0.12 16.39 -7.00
CA TRP A 192 0.96 17.08 -7.66
C TRP A 192 1.80 16.14 -8.52
N THR A 193 1.98 16.50 -9.79
CA THR A 193 2.74 15.72 -10.77
C THR A 193 3.62 16.60 -11.63
N TYR A 194 4.73 16.06 -12.14
CA TYR A 194 5.52 16.72 -13.17
C TYR A 194 4.74 16.80 -14.49
N SER A 195 4.75 17.95 -15.13
CA SER A 195 4.11 18.18 -16.43
C SER A 195 4.84 19.23 -17.25
N ASN A 196 5.63 18.77 -18.23
CA ASN A 196 6.26 19.63 -19.24
C ASN A 196 7.00 20.86 -18.67
N GLY A 197 7.96 20.65 -17.79
CA GLY A 197 8.77 21.73 -17.20
C GLY A 197 8.05 22.51 -16.09
N THR A 198 7.04 21.94 -15.48
CA THR A 198 6.33 22.50 -14.33
C THR A 198 5.92 21.37 -13.38
N VAL A 199 5.61 21.72 -12.14
CA VAL A 199 4.83 20.85 -11.28
C VAL A 199 3.38 21.30 -11.32
N ARG A 200 2.47 20.35 -11.47
CA ARG A 200 1.05 20.62 -11.67
C ARG A 200 0.18 19.80 -10.73
N TYR A 201 -0.81 20.44 -10.14
CA TYR A 201 -1.97 19.81 -9.56
C TYR A 201 -3.11 19.74 -10.60
N ALA A 202 -3.79 18.62 -10.73
CA ALA A 202 -4.95 18.46 -11.60
C ALA A 202 -6.21 18.26 -10.75
N TYR A 203 -7.17 19.18 -10.86
CA TYR A 203 -8.41 19.14 -10.09
C TYR A 203 -9.18 17.83 -10.26
N HIS A 204 -9.93 17.45 -9.24
CA HIS A 204 -10.89 16.36 -9.27
C HIS A 204 -12.32 16.93 -9.40
N MET A 205 -13.16 16.30 -10.27
CA MET A 205 -14.50 16.82 -10.58
C MET A 205 -15.50 16.79 -9.41
N LYS A 206 -15.25 15.98 -8.38
CA LYS A 206 -16.18 15.71 -7.27
C LYS A 206 -15.60 16.01 -5.89
N ASN A 207 -14.28 16.02 -5.76
CA ASN A 207 -13.58 16.18 -4.50
C ASN A 207 -12.88 17.51 -4.46
N ASN A 208 -12.86 18.15 -3.30
CA ASN A 208 -12.00 19.30 -3.05
C ASN A 208 -10.55 18.83 -2.95
N ALA A 209 -9.61 19.67 -3.38
CA ALA A 209 -8.19 19.42 -3.19
C ALA A 209 -7.84 19.38 -1.70
N ASP A 210 -7.06 18.37 -1.33
CA ASP A 210 -6.34 18.29 -0.06
C ASP A 210 -5.01 17.58 -0.33
N ASP A 211 -4.13 18.31 -1.04
CA ASP A 211 -2.92 17.77 -1.63
C ASP A 211 -1.72 18.64 -1.30
N TRP A 212 -0.67 18.01 -0.85
CA TRP A 212 0.53 18.69 -0.39
C TRP A 212 1.71 18.40 -1.30
N LEU A 213 2.44 19.48 -1.61
CA LEU A 213 3.76 19.45 -2.22
C LEU A 213 4.76 19.99 -1.20
N ILE A 214 5.50 19.09 -0.55
CA ILE A 214 6.43 19.43 0.52
C ILE A 214 7.85 19.43 -0.04
N THR A 215 8.55 20.54 0.13
CA THR A 215 9.95 20.70 -0.30
C THR A 215 10.88 19.73 0.42
N PRO A 216 12.07 19.44 -0.12
CA PRO A 216 13.12 18.81 0.68
C PRO A 216 13.42 19.65 1.93
N PRO A 217 13.98 19.03 2.99
CA PRO A 217 14.31 19.77 4.22
C PRO A 217 15.39 20.81 3.97
N LEU A 218 15.17 22.02 4.51
CA LEU A 218 16.09 23.15 4.42
C LEU A 218 16.68 23.46 5.79
N LYS A 219 18.00 23.60 5.88
CA LYS A 219 18.71 23.93 7.12
C LYS A 219 18.73 25.45 7.33
N LEU A 220 17.70 25.97 8.01
CA LEU A 220 17.59 27.38 8.34
C LEU A 220 18.35 27.70 9.64
N LYS A 221 19.00 28.86 9.69
CA LYS A 221 19.74 29.34 10.86
C LYS A 221 18.92 30.38 11.62
N LYS A 222 18.85 30.24 12.95
CA LYS A 222 18.22 31.23 13.82
C LYS A 222 18.88 32.61 13.66
N GLY A 223 18.05 33.65 13.60
CA GLY A 223 18.52 35.05 13.51
C GLY A 223 18.70 35.55 12.06
N TYR A 224 18.44 34.73 11.06
CA TYR A 224 18.42 35.13 9.67
C TYR A 224 16.99 35.26 9.15
N MET A 225 16.79 36.17 8.22
CA MET A 225 15.56 36.30 7.43
C MET A 225 15.74 35.51 6.15
N TYR A 226 14.70 34.76 5.77
CA TYR A 226 14.65 34.00 4.52
C TYR A 226 13.43 34.43 3.72
N GLU A 227 13.59 34.50 2.40
CA GLU A 227 12.52 34.73 1.44
C GLU A 227 12.16 33.40 0.76
N PHE A 228 10.88 33.09 0.74
CA PHE A 228 10.32 31.98 -0.05
C PHE A 228 9.54 32.56 -1.21
N SER A 229 9.93 32.26 -2.45
CA SER A 229 9.31 32.77 -3.66
C SER A 229 9.02 31.61 -4.63
N PHE A 230 7.98 31.77 -5.43
CA PHE A 230 7.58 30.80 -6.46
C PHE A 230 6.77 31.50 -7.54
N ASP A 231 6.83 30.95 -8.76
CA ASP A 231 5.99 31.33 -9.87
C ASP A 231 4.81 30.35 -9.96
N THR A 232 3.59 30.87 -10.10
CA THR A 232 2.39 30.05 -10.24
C THR A 232 1.44 30.63 -11.29
N TYR A 233 0.66 29.75 -11.91
CA TYR A 233 -0.42 30.13 -12.82
C TYR A 233 -1.51 29.05 -12.85
N VAL A 234 -2.71 29.43 -13.25
CA VAL A 234 -3.82 28.53 -13.53
C VAL A 234 -3.98 28.33 -15.04
N LEU A 235 -4.51 27.18 -15.47
CA LEU A 235 -4.70 26.91 -16.90
C LEU A 235 -5.78 27.79 -17.55
N SER A 236 -6.75 28.23 -16.77
CA SER A 236 -7.85 29.07 -17.24
C SER A 236 -8.20 30.12 -16.18
N ALA A 237 -8.29 31.38 -16.60
CA ALA A 237 -8.73 32.46 -15.71
C ALA A 237 -10.19 32.32 -15.21
N ARG A 238 -10.94 31.37 -15.78
CA ARG A 238 -12.33 31.05 -15.34
C ARG A 238 -12.34 29.99 -14.22
N SER A 239 -11.19 29.39 -13.93
CA SER A 239 -11.03 28.37 -12.88
C SER A 239 -10.18 28.98 -11.77
N GLU A 240 -10.84 29.39 -10.71
CA GLU A 240 -10.17 29.87 -9.50
C GLU A 240 -9.56 28.69 -8.77
N GLU A 241 -8.29 28.82 -8.40
CA GLU A 241 -7.59 27.84 -7.58
C GLU A 241 -7.10 28.49 -6.29
N LYS A 242 -7.05 27.73 -5.23
CA LYS A 242 -6.63 28.22 -3.91
C LYS A 242 -5.42 27.47 -3.41
N MET A 243 -4.52 28.19 -2.77
CA MET A 243 -3.31 27.63 -2.18
C MET A 243 -2.92 28.39 -0.93
N GLU A 244 -2.44 27.70 0.09
CA GLU A 244 -1.75 28.23 1.26
C GLU A 244 -0.33 27.67 1.33
N ILE A 245 0.55 28.31 2.13
CA ILE A 245 1.90 27.83 2.35
C ILE A 245 2.14 27.70 3.84
N LYS A 246 2.60 26.54 4.25
CA LYS A 246 2.96 26.25 5.64
C LYS A 246 4.40 25.77 5.76
N MET A 247 4.94 25.90 6.95
CA MET A 247 6.25 25.39 7.34
C MET A 247 6.10 24.42 8.50
N GLY A 248 6.93 23.41 8.52
CA GLY A 248 6.95 22.40 9.57
C GLY A 248 8.36 21.85 9.79
N THR A 249 8.49 20.97 10.77
CA THR A 249 9.77 20.34 11.14
C THR A 249 9.91 18.90 10.64
N ALA A 250 8.90 18.39 9.94
CA ALA A 250 8.92 17.07 9.28
C ALA A 250 8.07 17.11 8.01
N ALA A 251 8.33 16.21 7.06
CA ALA A 251 7.60 16.12 5.80
C ALA A 251 6.27 15.35 5.95
N THR A 252 5.44 15.75 6.91
CA THR A 252 4.09 15.23 7.12
C THR A 252 3.09 16.37 7.25
N VAL A 253 1.82 16.13 6.91
CA VAL A 253 0.77 17.15 6.97
C VAL A 253 0.60 17.69 8.38
N GLU A 254 0.64 16.83 9.39
CA GLU A 254 0.47 17.19 10.80
C GLU A 254 1.59 18.09 11.32
N ALA A 255 2.80 17.95 10.77
CA ALA A 255 3.94 18.75 11.14
C ALA A 255 3.92 20.15 10.51
N MET A 256 3.16 20.36 9.42
CA MET A 256 3.04 21.63 8.71
C MET A 256 2.05 22.58 9.40
N ASN A 257 2.43 23.09 10.57
CA ASN A 257 1.56 23.84 11.50
C ASN A 257 1.83 25.35 11.56
N THR A 258 2.87 25.86 10.89
CA THR A 258 3.20 27.29 10.87
C THR A 258 2.82 27.88 9.51
N VAL A 259 1.82 28.77 9.49
CA VAL A 259 1.39 29.45 8.27
C VAL A 259 2.42 30.48 7.86
N ILE A 260 2.95 30.39 6.64
CA ILE A 260 3.83 31.40 6.02
C ILE A 260 3.01 32.33 5.11
N MET A 261 2.05 31.77 4.39
CA MET A 261 1.13 32.48 3.54
C MET A 261 -0.27 31.91 3.72
N GLU A 262 -1.20 32.78 4.13
CA GLU A 262 -2.63 32.44 4.22
C GLU A 262 -3.20 32.03 2.84
N GLU A 263 -4.30 31.29 2.85
CA GLU A 263 -4.98 30.87 1.63
C GLU A 263 -5.22 32.06 0.71
N ARG A 264 -4.78 31.93 -0.53
CA ARG A 264 -4.98 32.91 -1.61
C ARG A 264 -5.62 32.28 -2.82
N THR A 265 -6.46 33.04 -3.50
CA THR A 265 -7.06 32.66 -4.78
C THR A 265 -6.18 33.10 -5.93
N TYR A 266 -5.95 32.20 -6.87
CA TYR A 266 -5.15 32.42 -8.08
C TYR A 266 -6.03 32.34 -9.32
N THR A 267 -5.94 33.35 -10.18
CA THR A 267 -6.66 33.45 -11.46
C THR A 267 -5.73 33.81 -12.62
N ASN A 268 -4.44 34.05 -12.34
CA ASN A 268 -3.44 34.41 -13.32
C ASN A 268 -3.11 33.23 -14.25
N THR A 269 -3.10 33.43 -15.53
CA THR A 269 -2.72 32.45 -16.55
C THR A 269 -1.23 32.55 -16.89
N ARG A 270 -0.70 31.54 -17.61
CA ARG A 270 0.71 31.52 -18.04
C ARG A 270 1.13 32.77 -18.85
N THR A 271 0.22 33.41 -19.54
CA THR A 271 0.47 34.65 -20.32
C THR A 271 0.51 35.89 -19.45
N SER A 272 0.09 35.81 -18.20
CA SER A 272 0.10 36.90 -17.21
C SER A 272 0.51 36.34 -15.84
N PRO A 273 1.72 35.80 -15.71
CA PRO A 273 2.19 35.29 -14.42
C PRO A 273 2.32 36.43 -13.41
N LYS A 274 2.11 36.12 -12.13
CA LYS A 274 2.35 37.03 -11.01
C LYS A 274 3.49 36.53 -10.19
#